data_8b3a9e459355809093808dc359f0d6e3
#
_entry.id   8b3a9e459355809093808dc359f0d6e3
#
_cell.length_a   1.000
_cell.length_b   1.000
_cell.length_c   1.000
_cell.angle_alpha   90.00
_cell.angle_beta   90.00
_cell.angle_gamma   90.00
#
_symmetry.space_group_name_H-M   'P 1'
#
loop_
_entity.id
_entity.type
_entity.pdbx_description
1 polymer ?
#
loop_
_entity_poly.entity_id
_entity_poly.type
_entity_poly.pdbx_seq_one_letter_code
_entity_poly.pdbx_strand_id
1 'polypeptide(L)'
;MKQLVLDYTPFCTRAALVEDGEMIDFSVERASVRGIVGNIYKGKVENVLGGMQAAFVNIGQERNGFLYMGDTLVDSRCLNSKMPPKRFNVSAGDVIMCQVVKDSFGQKGARLTMDITLPGYYVILLPLSVFFGVSRKIENSERRTYLEDFVRSVCPDGMGCIIRSAAKKASDKDITEEIERLI
;
A
#
# COMPACT_ATOMS: atom_id res chain seq x y z
N MET A 1 26.98 13.67 -10.37
CA MET A 1 25.68 14.31 -10.71
C MET A 1 24.66 13.20 -11.00
N LYS A 2 23.45 13.26 -10.40
CA LYS A 2 22.40 12.28 -10.70
C LYS A 2 21.53 12.74 -11.86
N GLN A 3 21.28 11.84 -12.82
CA GLN A 3 20.47 12.08 -14.00
C GLN A 3 19.44 10.96 -14.15
N LEU A 4 18.19 11.31 -14.45
CA LEU A 4 17.17 10.35 -14.86
C LEU A 4 17.03 10.44 -16.39
N VAL A 5 17.37 9.35 -17.05
CA VAL A 5 17.24 9.21 -18.51
C VAL A 5 15.98 8.43 -18.80
N LEU A 6 15.08 9.01 -19.60
CA LEU A 6 13.83 8.37 -20.02
C LEU A 6 13.84 8.15 -21.53
N ASP A 7 13.53 6.93 -21.94
CA ASP A 7 13.25 6.56 -23.33
C ASP A 7 11.81 6.05 -23.40
N TYR A 8 10.99 6.73 -24.19
CA TYR A 8 9.58 6.43 -24.35
C TYR A 8 9.30 5.99 -25.77
N THR A 9 8.65 4.83 -25.90
CA THR A 9 8.08 4.34 -27.16
C THR A 9 6.62 3.94 -26.91
N PRO A 10 5.79 3.81 -27.97
CA PRO A 10 4.41 3.32 -27.82
C PRO A 10 4.30 1.92 -27.16
N PHE A 11 5.39 1.16 -27.16
CA PHE A 11 5.42 -0.22 -26.68
C PHE A 11 6.05 -0.37 -25.32
N CYS A 12 6.94 0.53 -24.92
CA CYS A 12 7.59 0.49 -23.61
C CYS A 12 8.16 1.85 -23.18
N THR A 13 8.20 2.05 -21.88
CA THR A 13 8.97 3.11 -21.24
C THR A 13 10.19 2.49 -20.57
N ARG A 14 11.37 3.06 -20.82
CA ARG A 14 12.62 2.68 -20.15
C ARG A 14 13.08 3.87 -19.33
N ALA A 15 13.50 3.59 -18.09
CA ALA A 15 14.04 4.60 -17.20
C ALA A 15 15.40 4.11 -16.67
N ALA A 16 16.42 4.95 -16.76
CA ALA A 16 17.72 4.67 -16.19
C ALA A 16 18.11 5.80 -15.23
N LEU A 17 18.53 5.45 -14.02
CA LEU A 17 19.15 6.37 -13.09
C LEU A 17 20.67 6.28 -13.26
N VAL A 18 21.28 7.40 -13.64
CA VAL A 18 22.73 7.50 -13.88
C VAL A 18 23.34 8.42 -12.83
N GLU A 19 24.43 7.99 -12.19
CA GLU A 19 25.21 8.78 -11.25
C GLU A 19 26.67 8.80 -11.71
N ASP A 20 27.21 10.01 -11.93
CA ASP A 20 28.58 10.24 -12.37
C ASP A 20 29.00 9.43 -13.61
N GLY A 21 28.05 9.22 -14.54
CA GLY A 21 28.27 8.50 -15.80
C GLY A 21 28.02 6.99 -15.72
N GLU A 22 27.77 6.44 -14.54
CA GLU A 22 27.44 5.03 -14.35
C GLU A 22 25.93 4.83 -14.12
N MET A 23 25.36 3.80 -14.76
CA MET A 23 23.96 3.43 -14.57
C MET A 23 23.82 2.66 -13.26
N ILE A 24 23.09 3.24 -12.28
CA ILE A 24 22.91 2.66 -10.94
C ILE A 24 21.56 1.96 -10.77
N ASP A 25 20.59 2.27 -11.63
CA ASP A 25 19.29 1.59 -11.63
C ASP A 25 18.66 1.64 -13.03
N PHE A 26 17.85 0.62 -13.35
CA PHE A 26 17.19 0.51 -14.65
C PHE A 26 15.81 -0.14 -14.50
N SER A 27 14.81 0.48 -15.12
CA SER A 27 13.44 -0.01 -15.15
C SER A 27 12.88 -0.04 -16.56
N VAL A 28 12.08 -1.06 -16.86
CA VAL A 28 11.33 -1.18 -18.13
C VAL A 28 9.89 -1.50 -17.84
N GLU A 29 8.99 -0.64 -18.31
CA GLU A 29 7.55 -0.86 -18.29
C GLU A 29 7.04 -1.07 -19.72
N ARG A 30 6.44 -2.22 -19.99
CA ARG A 30 5.85 -2.54 -21.29
C ARG A 30 4.36 -2.17 -21.31
N ALA A 31 3.91 -1.48 -22.36
CA ALA A 31 2.52 -1.07 -22.49
C ALA A 31 1.53 -2.25 -22.52
N SER A 32 1.98 -3.43 -23.02
CA SER A 32 1.18 -4.66 -23.08
C SER A 32 1.08 -5.44 -21.76
N VAL A 33 1.86 -5.09 -20.74
CA VAL A 33 1.94 -5.80 -19.44
C VAL A 33 1.81 -4.76 -18.34
N ARG A 34 0.74 -3.98 -18.35
CA ARG A 34 0.43 -3.13 -17.20
C ARG A 34 -0.11 -4.00 -16.08
N GLY A 35 0.72 -4.23 -15.06
CA GLY A 35 0.29 -4.81 -13.80
C GLY A 35 -0.75 -3.90 -13.13
N ILE A 36 -1.64 -4.51 -12.36
CA ILE A 36 -2.66 -3.81 -11.59
C ILE A 36 -2.32 -3.73 -10.10
N VAL A 37 -1.12 -4.15 -9.70
CA VAL A 37 -0.65 -4.06 -8.31
C VAL A 37 -0.68 -2.61 -7.82
N GLY A 38 -1.25 -2.40 -6.64
CA GLY A 38 -1.46 -1.07 -6.05
C GLY A 38 -2.79 -0.42 -6.43
N ASN A 39 -3.44 -0.85 -7.52
CA ASN A 39 -4.75 -0.32 -7.89
C ASN A 39 -5.80 -0.63 -6.82
N ILE A 40 -6.71 0.32 -6.61
CA ILE A 40 -7.83 0.22 -5.67
C ILE A 40 -9.12 0.06 -6.46
N TYR A 41 -9.93 -0.90 -6.06
CA TYR A 41 -11.19 -1.24 -6.71
C TYR A 41 -12.37 -1.23 -5.72
N LYS A 42 -13.53 -0.86 -6.20
CA LYS A 42 -14.80 -1.17 -5.58
C LYS A 42 -15.23 -2.55 -6.12
N GLY A 43 -15.04 -3.60 -5.34
CA GLY A 43 -15.29 -4.98 -5.74
C GLY A 43 -16.56 -5.54 -5.09
N LYS A 44 -17.21 -6.50 -5.78
CA LYS A 44 -18.34 -7.26 -5.25
C LYS A 44 -17.89 -8.65 -4.85
N VAL A 45 -18.19 -9.05 -3.62
CA VAL A 45 -17.92 -10.41 -3.13
C VAL A 45 -18.88 -11.39 -3.82
N GLU A 46 -18.36 -12.27 -4.64
CA GLU A 46 -19.17 -13.27 -5.36
C GLU A 46 -19.33 -14.54 -4.54
N ASN A 47 -18.29 -14.98 -3.83
CA ASN A 47 -18.31 -16.20 -3.05
C ASN A 47 -17.38 -16.13 -1.84
N VAL A 48 -17.74 -16.82 -0.77
CA VAL A 48 -16.95 -16.94 0.46
C VAL A 48 -16.75 -18.42 0.78
N LEU A 49 -15.48 -18.83 0.88
CA LEU A 49 -15.09 -20.19 1.20
C LEU A 49 -14.58 -20.26 2.64
N GLY A 50 -15.46 -20.62 3.57
CA GLY A 50 -15.17 -20.69 5.01
C GLY A 50 -14.00 -21.63 5.35
N GLY A 51 -13.90 -22.79 4.70
CA GLY A 51 -12.81 -23.76 4.92
C GLY A 51 -11.42 -23.24 4.49
N MET A 52 -11.36 -22.30 3.53
CA MET A 52 -10.12 -21.67 3.08
C MET A 52 -9.91 -20.29 3.72
N GLN A 53 -10.85 -19.82 4.52
CA GLN A 53 -10.86 -18.45 5.07
C GLN A 53 -10.61 -17.39 3.99
N ALA A 54 -11.31 -17.49 2.86
CA ALA A 54 -11.10 -16.64 1.70
C ALA A 54 -12.40 -16.26 1.02
N ALA A 55 -12.41 -15.09 0.36
CA ALA A 55 -13.47 -14.63 -0.51
C ALA A 55 -12.96 -14.42 -1.94
N PHE A 56 -13.83 -14.64 -2.90
CA PHE A 56 -13.62 -14.27 -4.29
C PHE A 56 -14.38 -13.00 -4.60
N VAL A 57 -13.68 -12.00 -5.10
CA VAL A 57 -14.18 -10.63 -5.30
C VAL A 57 -14.09 -10.27 -6.77
N ASN A 58 -15.20 -9.91 -7.36
CA ASN A 58 -15.24 -9.37 -8.71
C ASN A 58 -14.78 -7.91 -8.68
N ILE A 59 -13.66 -7.64 -9.32
CA ILE A 59 -13.06 -6.30 -9.47
C ILE A 59 -13.12 -5.80 -10.92
N GLY A 60 -13.95 -6.41 -11.77
CA GLY A 60 -14.08 -6.07 -13.19
C GLY A 60 -12.95 -6.60 -14.07
N GLN A 61 -12.12 -7.50 -13.56
CA GLN A 61 -11.11 -8.22 -14.33
C GLN A 61 -11.66 -9.56 -14.84
N GLU A 62 -10.96 -10.19 -15.80
CA GLU A 62 -11.35 -11.48 -16.37
C GLU A 62 -11.58 -12.56 -15.29
N ARG A 63 -10.84 -12.46 -14.18
CA ARG A 63 -10.92 -13.39 -13.05
C ARG A 63 -11.17 -12.67 -11.74
N ASN A 64 -11.99 -13.28 -10.88
CA ASN A 64 -12.23 -12.77 -9.55
C ASN A 64 -10.92 -12.73 -8.75
N GLY A 65 -10.71 -11.65 -8.03
CA GLY A 65 -9.60 -11.51 -7.11
C GLY A 65 -9.80 -12.37 -5.86
N PHE A 66 -8.70 -12.76 -5.24
CA PHE A 66 -8.64 -13.57 -4.02
C PHE A 66 -8.34 -12.68 -2.82
N LEU A 67 -9.30 -12.61 -1.89
CA LEU A 67 -9.16 -11.90 -0.61
C LEU A 67 -9.08 -12.94 0.53
N TYR A 68 -7.95 -12.95 1.25
CA TYR A 68 -7.84 -13.74 2.48
C TYR A 68 -8.56 -13.04 3.63
N MET A 69 -9.29 -13.77 4.49
CA MET A 69 -10.05 -13.17 5.61
C MET A 69 -9.13 -12.49 6.63
N GLY A 70 -7.86 -12.89 6.70
CA GLY A 70 -6.83 -12.21 7.47
C GLY A 70 -6.43 -10.84 6.91
N ASP A 71 -6.74 -10.54 5.66
CA ASP A 71 -6.45 -9.28 4.98
C ASP A 71 -7.69 -8.36 4.89
N THR A 72 -8.78 -8.66 5.63
CA THR A 72 -9.93 -7.77 5.83
C THR A 72 -9.61 -6.69 6.86
N LEU A 73 -10.37 -5.59 6.84
CA LEU A 73 -10.18 -4.50 7.79
C LEU A 73 -10.26 -4.98 9.24
N VAL A 74 -9.37 -4.44 10.06
CA VAL A 74 -9.41 -4.61 11.51
C VAL A 74 -10.44 -3.64 12.10
N ASP A 75 -11.32 -4.12 12.97
CA ASP A 75 -12.21 -3.23 13.70
C ASP A 75 -11.38 -2.38 14.68
N SER A 76 -11.23 -1.09 14.36
CA SER A 76 -10.42 -0.13 15.13
C SER A 76 -10.84 -0.05 16.61
N ARG A 77 -12.12 -0.37 16.92
CA ARG A 77 -12.64 -0.41 18.30
C ARG A 77 -12.01 -1.51 19.14
N CYS A 78 -11.40 -2.53 18.48
CA CYS A 78 -10.75 -3.67 19.14
C CYS A 78 -9.24 -3.50 19.33
N LEU A 79 -8.60 -2.46 18.76
CA LEU A 79 -7.15 -2.27 18.78
C LEU A 79 -6.58 -2.06 20.20
N ASN A 80 -7.41 -1.55 21.14
CA ASN A 80 -7.00 -1.32 22.54
C ASN A 80 -7.43 -2.45 23.49
N SER A 81 -7.98 -3.55 22.98
CA SER A 81 -8.39 -4.68 23.79
C SER A 81 -7.26 -5.71 23.90
N LYS A 82 -7.19 -6.43 25.05
CA LYS A 82 -6.28 -7.57 25.21
C LYS A 82 -6.67 -8.78 24.35
N MET A 83 -7.77 -8.71 23.62
CA MET A 83 -8.25 -9.73 22.69
C MET A 83 -7.63 -9.51 21.31
N PRO A 84 -7.43 -10.57 20.51
CA PRO A 84 -6.97 -10.43 19.14
C PRO A 84 -7.94 -9.52 18.36
N PRO A 85 -7.43 -8.64 17.49
CA PRO A 85 -8.27 -7.70 16.76
C PRO A 85 -9.33 -8.43 15.95
N LYS A 86 -10.61 -8.06 16.18
CA LYS A 86 -11.71 -8.61 15.41
C LYS A 86 -11.67 -8.01 14.00
N ARG A 87 -11.60 -8.88 12.99
CA ARG A 87 -11.65 -8.47 11.58
C ARG A 87 -13.09 -8.48 11.09
N PHE A 88 -13.39 -7.62 10.11
CA PHE A 88 -14.70 -7.62 9.46
C PHE A 88 -14.87 -8.91 8.67
N ASN A 89 -16.01 -9.59 8.90
CA ASN A 89 -16.43 -10.68 8.05
C ASN A 89 -17.08 -10.09 6.79
N VAL A 90 -16.72 -10.64 5.64
CA VAL A 90 -17.38 -10.34 4.38
C VAL A 90 -18.30 -11.48 4.00
N SER A 91 -19.42 -11.15 3.36
CA SER A 91 -20.44 -12.09 2.90
C SER A 91 -20.63 -11.98 1.38
N ALA A 92 -21.10 -13.04 0.75
CA ALA A 92 -21.43 -12.99 -0.68
C ALA A 92 -22.49 -11.91 -0.93
N GLY A 93 -22.27 -11.09 -1.95
CA GLY A 93 -23.08 -9.92 -2.28
C GLY A 93 -22.56 -8.60 -1.72
N ASP A 94 -21.67 -8.61 -0.71
CA ASP A 94 -21.10 -7.39 -0.16
C ASP A 94 -20.29 -6.63 -1.22
N VAL A 95 -20.34 -5.29 -1.11
CA VAL A 95 -19.53 -4.39 -1.91
C VAL A 95 -18.44 -3.82 -1.01
N ILE A 96 -17.19 -4.08 -1.37
CA ILE A 96 -16.01 -3.72 -0.58
C ILE A 96 -15.02 -2.87 -1.38
N MET A 97 -14.25 -2.05 -0.68
CA MET A 97 -13.06 -1.42 -1.24
C MET A 97 -11.86 -2.33 -0.98
N CYS A 98 -11.10 -2.62 -2.03
CA CYS A 98 -9.93 -3.49 -1.95
C CYS A 98 -8.81 -3.02 -2.85
N GLN A 99 -7.57 -3.34 -2.47
CA GLN A 99 -6.36 -3.02 -3.21
C GLN A 99 -5.68 -4.30 -3.69
N VAL A 100 -5.12 -4.25 -4.89
CA VAL A 100 -4.36 -5.37 -5.46
C VAL A 100 -2.96 -5.42 -4.85
N VAL A 101 -2.61 -6.54 -4.24
CA VAL A 101 -1.29 -6.80 -3.63
C VAL A 101 -0.37 -7.56 -4.59
N LYS A 102 -0.97 -8.44 -5.41
CA LYS A 102 -0.25 -9.21 -6.44
C LYS A 102 -1.14 -9.38 -7.66
N ASP A 103 -0.55 -9.30 -8.83
CA ASP A 103 -1.24 -9.56 -10.10
C ASP A 103 -1.74 -11.01 -10.18
N SER A 104 -2.69 -11.22 -11.09
CA SER A 104 -3.12 -12.56 -11.49
C SER A 104 -1.95 -13.33 -12.09
N PHE A 105 -1.88 -14.62 -11.79
CA PHE A 105 -0.86 -15.50 -12.34
C PHE A 105 -1.45 -16.86 -12.73
N GLY A 106 -1.27 -17.26 -13.98
CA GLY A 106 -1.79 -18.50 -14.53
C GLY A 106 -3.31 -18.61 -14.34
N GLN A 107 -3.77 -19.60 -13.59
CA GLN A 107 -5.20 -19.83 -13.29
C GLN A 107 -5.71 -19.03 -12.08
N LYS A 108 -4.83 -18.32 -11.34
CA LYS A 108 -5.18 -17.61 -10.11
C LYS A 108 -5.48 -16.15 -10.39
N GLY A 109 -6.58 -15.63 -9.84
CA GLY A 109 -6.90 -14.21 -9.84
C GLY A 109 -5.95 -13.38 -8.98
N ALA A 110 -6.01 -12.06 -9.10
CA ALA A 110 -5.21 -11.12 -8.34
C ALA A 110 -5.42 -11.31 -6.81
N ARG A 111 -4.35 -11.17 -6.03
CA ARG A 111 -4.49 -11.14 -4.56
C ARG A 111 -4.90 -9.75 -4.11
N LEU A 112 -5.89 -9.71 -3.24
CA LEU A 112 -6.49 -8.48 -2.72
C LEU A 112 -6.27 -8.33 -1.21
N THR A 113 -6.34 -7.09 -0.75
CA THR A 113 -6.42 -6.72 0.67
C THR A 113 -7.45 -5.61 0.86
N MET A 114 -8.06 -5.52 2.03
CA MET A 114 -8.86 -4.36 2.45
C MET A 114 -8.04 -3.34 3.23
N ASP A 115 -6.82 -3.70 3.66
CA ASP A 115 -5.87 -2.78 4.29
C ASP A 115 -5.21 -1.92 3.20
N ILE A 116 -5.90 -0.84 2.80
CA ILE A 116 -5.43 0.06 1.75
C ILE A 116 -4.21 0.84 2.21
N THR A 117 -3.20 0.91 1.34
CA THR A 117 -1.97 1.66 1.57
C THR A 117 -1.70 2.62 0.43
N LEU A 118 -1.33 3.85 0.75
CA LEU A 118 -0.92 4.87 -0.22
C LEU A 118 0.58 5.16 -0.01
N PRO A 119 1.46 4.54 -0.80
CA PRO A 119 2.90 4.67 -0.62
C PRO A 119 3.41 6.00 -1.18
N GLY A 120 4.03 6.81 -0.30
CA GLY A 120 4.85 7.94 -0.65
C GLY A 120 6.35 7.61 -0.57
N TYR A 121 7.20 8.63 -0.68
CA TYR A 121 8.65 8.51 -0.55
C TYR A 121 9.08 8.41 0.92
N TYR A 122 8.57 9.29 1.77
CA TYR A 122 8.88 9.36 3.20
C TYR A 122 7.95 8.53 4.06
N VAL A 123 6.68 8.39 3.64
CA VAL A 123 5.62 7.73 4.41
C VAL A 123 4.80 6.77 3.56
N ILE A 124 4.08 5.89 4.23
CA ILE A 124 2.97 5.13 3.66
C ILE A 124 1.73 5.54 4.46
N LEU A 125 0.78 6.20 3.82
CA LEU A 125 -0.47 6.58 4.45
C LEU A 125 -1.43 5.37 4.50
N LEU A 126 -2.12 5.20 5.61
CA LEU A 126 -3.09 4.14 5.87
C LEU A 126 -4.48 4.74 6.07
N PRO A 127 -5.27 4.97 5.01
CA PRO A 127 -6.53 5.72 5.10
C PRO A 127 -7.61 5.04 5.94
N LEU A 128 -7.52 3.73 6.11
CA LEU A 128 -8.54 2.90 6.80
C LEU A 128 -8.00 2.24 8.08
N SER A 129 -6.87 2.72 8.60
CA SER A 129 -6.23 2.16 9.79
C SER A 129 -5.63 3.28 10.63
N VAL A 130 -5.71 3.17 11.95
CA VAL A 130 -5.10 4.11 12.92
C VAL A 130 -3.72 3.64 13.40
N PHE A 131 -3.09 2.76 12.65
CA PHE A 131 -1.76 2.24 12.99
C PHE A 131 -0.67 3.23 12.64
N PHE A 132 0.27 3.44 13.57
CA PHE A 132 1.51 4.18 13.32
C PHE A 132 2.72 3.29 13.52
N GLY A 133 3.69 3.42 12.62
CA GLY A 133 4.91 2.64 12.69
C GLY A 133 6.10 3.39 12.12
N VAL A 134 7.30 3.00 12.54
CA VAL A 134 8.57 3.58 12.05
C VAL A 134 9.47 2.47 11.53
N SER A 135 10.03 2.67 10.34
CA SER A 135 10.98 1.74 9.72
C SER A 135 12.09 1.33 10.69
N ARG A 136 12.35 0.03 10.80
CA ARG A 136 13.44 -0.52 11.63
C ARG A 136 14.84 -0.04 11.19
N LYS A 137 14.98 0.43 9.95
CA LYS A 137 16.24 1.00 9.42
C LYS A 137 16.57 2.39 10.00
N ILE A 138 15.65 3.02 10.74
CA ILE A 138 15.92 4.23 11.52
C ILE A 138 16.32 3.75 12.92
N GLU A 139 17.62 3.64 13.18
CA GLU A 139 18.16 3.03 14.39
C GLU A 139 18.14 3.96 15.62
N ASN A 140 18.29 5.30 15.39
CA ASN A 140 18.28 6.28 16.48
C ASN A 140 16.89 6.33 17.14
N SER A 141 16.83 5.97 18.42
CA SER A 141 15.58 5.86 19.18
C SER A 141 14.89 7.21 19.39
N GLU A 142 15.64 8.29 19.64
CA GLU A 142 15.09 9.64 19.81
C GLU A 142 14.44 10.11 18.51
N ARG A 143 15.12 9.90 17.36
CA ARG A 143 14.56 10.26 16.05
C ARG A 143 13.33 9.43 15.72
N ARG A 144 13.27 8.17 16.10
CA ARG A 144 12.10 7.31 15.92
C ARG A 144 10.90 7.85 16.68
N THR A 145 11.07 8.13 17.97
CA THR A 145 10.02 8.69 18.83
C THR A 145 9.55 10.03 18.28
N TYR A 146 10.50 10.92 17.97
CA TYR A 146 10.17 12.22 17.40
C TYR A 146 9.32 12.11 16.13
N LEU A 147 9.75 11.26 15.16
CA LEU A 147 9.03 11.09 13.89
C LEU A 147 7.65 10.49 14.10
N GLU A 148 7.49 9.55 15.02
CA GLU A 148 6.19 8.95 15.34
C GLU A 148 5.24 9.98 15.93
N ASP A 149 5.68 10.75 16.92
CA ASP A 149 4.88 11.80 17.56
C ASP A 149 4.52 12.90 16.56
N PHE A 150 5.49 13.33 15.76
CA PHE A 150 5.28 14.33 14.71
C PHE A 150 4.21 13.87 13.71
N VAL A 151 4.36 12.66 13.14
CA VAL A 151 3.41 12.16 12.13
C VAL A 151 2.02 11.95 12.74
N ARG A 152 1.92 11.56 14.02
CA ARG A 152 0.62 11.50 14.74
C ARG A 152 -0.05 12.87 14.83
N SER A 153 0.72 13.95 14.96
CA SER A 153 0.17 15.30 15.08
C SER A 153 -0.31 15.91 13.77
N VAL A 154 0.23 15.44 12.63
CA VAL A 154 -0.10 15.99 11.29
C VAL A 154 -0.99 15.06 10.45
N CYS A 155 -1.09 13.79 10.83
CA CYS A 155 -1.94 12.84 10.13
C CYS A 155 -3.42 13.10 10.48
N PRO A 156 -4.34 13.06 9.49
CA PRO A 156 -5.76 13.24 9.76
C PRO A 156 -6.34 12.22 10.72
N ASP A 157 -7.37 12.62 11.46
CA ASP A 157 -8.09 11.75 12.36
C ASP A 157 -8.64 10.51 11.65
N GLY A 158 -8.47 9.35 12.27
CA GLY A 158 -8.93 8.06 11.71
C GLY A 158 -7.98 7.41 10.70
N MET A 159 -6.90 8.09 10.33
CA MET A 159 -5.85 7.55 9.47
C MET A 159 -4.61 7.18 10.28
N GLY A 160 -3.79 6.29 9.73
CA GLY A 160 -2.49 5.93 10.26
C GLY A 160 -1.38 6.14 9.25
N CYS A 161 -0.15 5.94 9.70
CA CYS A 161 1.00 6.19 8.87
C CYS A 161 2.19 5.29 9.24
N ILE A 162 2.91 4.81 8.23
CA ILE A 162 4.18 4.10 8.40
C ILE A 162 5.31 4.97 7.85
N ILE A 163 6.23 5.34 8.70
CA ILE A 163 7.38 6.15 8.35
C ILE A 163 8.47 5.28 7.72
N ARG A 164 8.90 5.65 6.52
CA ARG A 164 9.92 4.92 5.76
C ARG A 164 11.33 5.39 6.13
N SER A 165 12.32 4.58 5.76
CA SER A 165 13.74 4.89 6.04
C SER A 165 14.21 6.20 5.39
N ALA A 166 13.62 6.62 4.27
CA ALA A 166 13.90 7.88 3.61
C ALA A 166 13.62 9.10 4.50
N ALA A 167 12.68 8.99 5.43
CA ALA A 167 12.34 10.07 6.38
C ALA A 167 13.41 10.30 7.47
N LYS A 168 14.47 9.48 7.54
CA LYS A 168 15.53 9.62 8.56
C LYS A 168 16.10 11.06 8.62
N LYS A 169 16.31 11.68 7.45
CA LYS A 169 16.88 13.02 7.28
C LYS A 169 15.89 14.04 6.70
N ALA A 170 14.63 13.67 6.52
CA ALA A 170 13.61 14.56 5.98
C ALA A 170 13.29 15.68 6.97
N SER A 171 12.93 16.86 6.45
CA SER A 171 12.35 17.93 7.24
C SER A 171 10.88 17.62 7.55
N ASP A 172 10.36 18.25 8.60
CA ASP A 172 8.94 18.14 8.96
C ASP A 172 8.05 18.64 7.83
N LYS A 173 8.49 19.70 7.14
CA LYS A 173 7.80 20.27 5.99
C LYS A 173 7.65 19.23 4.86
N ASP A 174 8.73 18.54 4.49
CA ASP A 174 8.70 17.55 3.42
C ASP A 174 7.73 16.41 3.72
N ILE A 175 7.70 15.97 4.99
CA ILE A 175 6.81 14.88 5.44
C ILE A 175 5.35 15.36 5.42
N THR A 176 5.07 16.59 5.90
CA THR A 176 3.73 17.17 5.90
C THR A 176 3.18 17.32 4.49
N GLU A 177 3.97 17.93 3.58
CA GLU A 177 3.60 18.11 2.17
C GLU A 177 3.33 16.78 1.47
N GLU A 178 4.07 15.73 1.84
CA GLU A 178 3.81 14.40 1.27
C GLU A 178 2.50 13.80 1.80
N ILE A 179 2.22 13.92 3.11
CA ILE A 179 0.95 13.44 3.69
C ILE A 179 -0.23 14.15 3.03
N GLU A 180 -0.18 15.49 2.92
CA GLU A 180 -1.22 16.29 2.27
C GLU A 180 -1.45 15.91 0.81
N ARG A 181 -0.40 15.53 0.09
CA ARG A 181 -0.51 15.09 -1.31
C ARG A 181 -1.09 13.68 -1.44
N LEU A 182 -0.98 12.83 -0.42
CA LEU A 182 -1.50 11.46 -0.42
C LEU A 182 -2.98 11.39 -0.02
N ILE A 183 -3.53 12.45 0.56
CA ILE A 183 -4.95 12.61 0.92
C ILE A 183 -5.73 13.11 -0.30
#